data_80812f353842c4b4c0b25a93685f64ba
#
_entry.id   80812f353842c4b4c0b25a93685f64ba
#
_cell.length_a   1.000
_cell.length_b   1.000
_cell.length_c   1.000
_cell.angle_alpha   90.00
_cell.angle_beta   90.00
_cell.angle_gamma   90.00
#
_symmetry.space_group_name_H-M   'P 1'
#
loop_
_entity.id
_entity.type
_entity.pdbx_description
1 polymer ?
#
loop_
_entity_poly.entity_id
_entity_poly.type
_entity_poly.pdbx_seq_one_letter_code
_entity_poly.pdbx_strand_id
1 'polypeptide(L)'
;TDDPPRRNALTKDELERIHRSAKRDIDAIRARVEMTKKILEGGRDVDMPIQDQVDIRRIKIGIESGVLGKKYQIRAGFIKWKTPYRRLRGHLLPTAREYIAYVICILFETLANPIAAFQLPWDCLSDHPIDPLKKVLTWDKFRAGEQQALDVTTEGLYSVPRLVDEVISLTALIRPIAGAFKDRLFLIPSAGAVTSPCDQGWHNALAEFISQYDLPDFNFVDLRGSGARLLAEAGFDIVSIQNKLQHAQASTTLGYLSQSRKAPDAKRRVAKFLGMVVNEASLIDQPYESATGLSCSDSTAGIAKGSKRGEPCLEYFQCAICPNSIVIIDSAKHVARMLAALRSLDEFKERANRSRHKRLRYETAFKETHDILNALIRRVGKEVLRKASVLAENIRCVTLE
;
A
#
# COMPACT_ATOMS: atom_id res chain seq x y z
N THR A 1 16.07 33.72 4.60
CA THR A 1 16.28 32.30 4.89
C THR A 1 16.15 31.58 3.57
N ASP A 2 17.30 31.31 2.95
CA ASP A 2 17.37 30.55 1.70
C ASP A 2 16.96 29.11 1.98
N ASP A 3 15.79 28.73 1.47
CA ASP A 3 15.41 27.31 1.38
C ASP A 3 16.48 26.59 0.56
N PRO A 4 17.02 25.44 1.01
CA PRO A 4 18.00 24.72 0.22
C PRO A 4 17.41 24.39 -1.16
N PRO A 5 18.21 24.42 -2.22
CA PRO A 5 17.70 24.19 -3.57
C PRO A 5 16.96 22.87 -3.60
N ARG A 6 15.67 22.93 -3.94
CA ARG A 6 14.80 21.75 -4.02
C ARG A 6 15.41 20.81 -5.05
N ARG A 7 15.74 19.58 -4.62
CA ARG A 7 16.30 18.55 -5.49
C ARG A 7 15.40 18.36 -6.73
N ASN A 8 16.03 18.23 -7.89
CA ASN A 8 15.30 17.97 -9.13
C ASN A 8 14.54 16.64 -8.98
N ALA A 9 13.31 16.65 -9.46
CA ALA A 9 12.49 15.47 -9.47
C ALA A 9 13.10 14.38 -10.34
N LEU A 10 13.07 13.14 -9.88
CA LEU A 10 13.47 11.98 -10.66
C LEU A 10 12.61 11.88 -11.93
N THR A 11 13.24 11.64 -13.04
CA THR A 11 12.61 11.36 -14.32
C THR A 11 11.99 9.95 -14.32
N LYS A 12 11.14 9.67 -15.29
CA LYS A 12 10.58 8.32 -15.47
C LYS A 12 11.68 7.27 -15.67
N ASP A 13 12.68 7.56 -16.50
CA ASP A 13 13.78 6.62 -16.79
C ASP A 13 14.65 6.35 -15.55
N GLU A 14 14.92 7.38 -14.74
CA GLU A 14 15.61 7.21 -13.47
C GLU A 14 14.83 6.34 -12.48
N LEU A 15 13.52 6.57 -12.36
CA LEU A 15 12.65 5.74 -11.52
C LEU A 15 12.61 4.29 -12.01
N GLU A 16 12.55 4.06 -13.32
CA GLU A 16 12.59 2.71 -13.89
C GLU A 16 13.94 2.02 -13.63
N ARG A 17 15.07 2.75 -13.72
CA ARG A 17 16.41 2.24 -13.37
C ARG A 17 16.47 1.84 -11.89
N ILE A 18 16.03 2.72 -11.00
CA ILE A 18 16.00 2.46 -9.55
C ILE A 18 15.16 1.20 -9.25
N HIS A 19 13.95 1.12 -9.80
CA HIS A 19 13.06 -0.02 -9.59
C HIS A 19 13.63 -1.33 -10.15
N ARG A 20 14.24 -1.30 -11.33
CA ARG A 20 14.89 -2.47 -11.94
C ARG A 20 16.08 -2.94 -11.11
N SER A 21 16.89 -2.01 -10.57
CA SER A 21 18.01 -2.34 -9.70
C SER A 21 17.55 -2.97 -8.38
N ALA A 22 16.46 -2.46 -7.80
CA ALA A 22 15.86 -3.04 -6.60
C ALA A 22 15.34 -4.47 -6.86
N LYS A 23 14.64 -4.70 -7.96
CA LYS A 23 14.19 -6.05 -8.35
C LYS A 23 15.35 -7.02 -8.53
N ARG A 24 16.45 -6.57 -9.16
CA ARG A 24 17.66 -7.38 -9.32
C ARG A 24 18.26 -7.80 -7.98
N ASP A 25 18.30 -6.91 -6.99
CA ASP A 25 18.77 -7.24 -5.65
C ASP A 25 17.83 -8.28 -4.98
N ILE A 26 16.52 -8.10 -5.07
CA ILE A 26 15.55 -9.06 -4.52
C ILE A 26 15.75 -10.44 -5.14
N ASP A 27 15.93 -10.53 -6.45
CA ASP A 27 16.15 -11.81 -7.12
C ASP A 27 17.47 -12.47 -6.70
N ALA A 28 18.54 -11.68 -6.49
CA ALA A 28 19.79 -12.19 -5.95
C ALA A 28 19.64 -12.70 -4.50
N ILE A 29 18.84 -12.00 -3.68
CA ILE A 29 18.53 -12.45 -2.32
C ILE A 29 17.73 -13.75 -2.34
N ARG A 30 16.72 -13.88 -3.20
CA ARG A 30 15.92 -15.10 -3.38
C ARG A 30 16.80 -16.28 -3.77
N ALA A 31 17.68 -16.10 -4.75
CA ALA A 31 18.61 -17.16 -5.19
C ALA A 31 19.52 -17.60 -4.03
N ARG A 32 20.07 -16.67 -3.27
CA ARG A 32 20.90 -16.98 -2.10
C ARG A 32 20.10 -17.71 -1.00
N VAL A 33 18.87 -17.30 -0.73
CA VAL A 33 17.99 -17.94 0.26
C VAL A 33 17.69 -19.38 -0.15
N GLU A 34 17.35 -19.60 -1.41
CA GLU A 34 17.05 -20.94 -1.93
C GLU A 34 18.29 -21.85 -1.85
N MET A 35 19.47 -21.36 -2.24
CA MET A 35 20.73 -22.06 -2.08
C MET A 35 21.00 -22.40 -0.61
N THR A 36 20.84 -21.43 0.28
CA THR A 36 21.07 -21.62 1.71
C THR A 36 20.11 -22.68 2.29
N LYS A 37 18.84 -22.65 1.88
CA LYS A 37 17.84 -23.64 2.28
C LYS A 37 18.27 -25.05 1.91
N LYS A 38 18.71 -25.29 0.66
CA LYS A 38 19.26 -26.58 0.22
C LYS A 38 20.41 -27.05 1.10
N ILE A 39 21.36 -26.15 1.43
CA ILE A 39 22.48 -26.47 2.30
C ILE A 39 21.98 -26.89 3.70
N LEU A 40 21.02 -26.19 4.27
CA LEU A 40 20.47 -26.46 5.60
C LEU A 40 19.68 -27.77 5.67
N GLU A 41 19.02 -28.16 4.59
CA GLU A 41 18.28 -29.42 4.43
C GLU A 41 19.19 -30.63 4.15
N GLY A 42 20.52 -30.47 4.19
CA GLY A 42 21.47 -31.54 3.99
C GLY A 42 21.96 -31.72 2.55
N GLY A 43 21.44 -30.91 1.62
CA GLY A 43 21.94 -30.84 0.25
C GLY A 43 23.35 -30.25 0.17
N ARG A 44 23.91 -30.29 -1.02
CA ARG A 44 25.23 -29.70 -1.33
C ARG A 44 25.07 -28.66 -2.44
N ASP A 45 25.83 -27.59 -2.31
CA ASP A 45 26.05 -26.63 -3.39
C ASP A 45 27.45 -26.89 -3.95
N VAL A 46 27.56 -27.09 -5.28
CA VAL A 46 28.82 -27.43 -5.93
C VAL A 46 29.77 -26.24 -6.05
N ASP A 47 29.23 -25.03 -6.06
CA ASP A 47 29.99 -23.78 -6.19
C ASP A 47 30.50 -23.24 -4.86
N MET A 48 29.99 -23.77 -3.73
CA MET A 48 30.40 -23.36 -2.39
C MET A 48 31.33 -24.39 -1.73
N PRO A 49 32.49 -23.97 -1.16
CA PRO A 49 33.38 -24.86 -0.40
C PRO A 49 32.60 -25.62 0.69
N ILE A 50 32.88 -26.94 0.81
CA ILE A 50 32.21 -27.81 1.79
C ILE A 50 32.34 -27.25 3.22
N GLN A 51 33.51 -26.71 3.56
CA GLN A 51 33.73 -26.08 4.88
C GLN A 51 32.78 -24.93 5.14
N ASP A 52 32.55 -24.07 4.13
CA ASP A 52 31.62 -22.94 4.23
C ASP A 52 30.18 -23.43 4.49
N GLN A 53 29.75 -24.49 3.80
CA GLN A 53 28.43 -25.11 3.99
C GLN A 53 28.27 -25.68 5.42
N VAL A 54 29.31 -26.35 5.93
CA VAL A 54 29.33 -26.85 7.33
C VAL A 54 29.22 -25.67 8.30
N ASP A 55 29.94 -24.60 8.03
CA ASP A 55 29.99 -23.45 8.88
C ASP A 55 28.70 -22.63 8.89
N ILE A 56 27.98 -22.54 7.76
CA ILE A 56 26.61 -21.97 7.69
C ILE A 56 25.67 -22.73 8.64
N ARG A 57 25.69 -24.08 8.61
CA ARG A 57 24.86 -24.89 9.52
C ARG A 57 25.21 -24.63 11.01
N ARG A 58 26.49 -24.52 11.33
CA ARG A 58 26.97 -24.23 12.68
C ARG A 58 26.56 -22.82 13.14
N ILE A 59 26.66 -21.83 12.24
CA ILE A 59 26.22 -20.45 12.53
C ILE A 59 24.72 -20.43 12.83
N LYS A 60 23.90 -21.15 12.06
CA LYS A 60 22.47 -21.28 12.30
C LYS A 60 22.17 -21.82 13.69
N ILE A 61 22.79 -22.94 14.09
CA ILE A 61 22.63 -23.54 15.42
C ILE A 61 22.99 -22.52 16.53
N GLY A 62 24.06 -21.76 16.32
CA GLY A 62 24.45 -20.73 17.28
C GLY A 62 23.43 -19.63 17.43
N ILE A 63 22.86 -19.14 16.33
CA ILE A 63 21.82 -18.12 16.37
C ILE A 63 20.56 -18.63 17.08
N GLU A 64 20.12 -19.86 16.77
CA GLU A 64 19.00 -20.53 17.44
C GLU A 64 19.22 -20.70 18.95
N SER A 65 20.47 -20.84 19.36
CA SER A 65 20.86 -20.87 20.77
C SER A 65 20.97 -19.49 21.42
N GLY A 66 20.55 -18.42 20.75
CA GLY A 66 20.56 -17.05 21.25
C GLY A 66 21.95 -16.40 21.29
N VAL A 67 22.95 -16.96 20.60
CA VAL A 67 24.32 -16.45 20.60
C VAL A 67 24.64 -15.74 19.27
N LEU A 68 24.75 -14.43 19.31
CA LEU A 68 25.12 -13.58 18.18
C LEU A 68 26.54 -12.99 18.34
N GLY A 69 27.25 -12.83 17.20
CA GLY A 69 28.50 -12.08 17.16
C GLY A 69 29.71 -12.76 17.81
N LYS A 70 30.61 -11.96 18.39
CA LYS A 70 31.90 -12.42 18.95
C LYS A 70 31.77 -13.46 20.07
N LYS A 71 30.71 -13.37 20.89
CA LYS A 71 30.47 -14.32 22.00
C LYS A 71 30.23 -15.74 21.48
N TYR A 72 29.58 -15.88 20.33
CA TYR A 72 29.39 -17.18 19.67
C TYR A 72 30.71 -17.77 19.18
N GLN A 73 31.57 -16.95 18.59
CA GLN A 73 32.89 -17.40 18.11
C GLN A 73 33.74 -18.02 19.25
N ILE A 74 33.68 -17.45 20.43
CA ILE A 74 34.44 -17.94 21.60
C ILE A 74 33.85 -19.25 22.15
N ARG A 75 32.51 -19.36 22.29
CA ARG A 75 31.84 -20.54 22.87
C ARG A 75 31.88 -21.78 21.97
N ALA A 76 31.87 -21.58 20.67
CA ALA A 76 31.87 -22.68 19.69
C ALA A 76 33.28 -23.12 19.25
N GLY A 77 34.34 -22.64 19.92
CA GLY A 77 35.71 -22.99 19.55
C GLY A 77 36.24 -22.37 18.28
N PHE A 78 35.53 -21.36 17.72
CA PHE A 78 35.89 -20.70 16.49
C PHE A 78 36.93 -19.57 16.64
N ILE A 79 37.83 -19.69 17.57
CA ILE A 79 38.83 -18.67 17.96
C ILE A 79 39.69 -18.18 16.79
N LYS A 80 39.80 -18.96 15.72
CA LYS A 80 40.56 -18.61 14.50
C LYS A 80 39.76 -17.89 13.40
N TRP A 81 38.48 -17.63 13.59
CA TRP A 81 37.60 -17.09 12.57
C TRP A 81 37.55 -15.56 12.54
N LYS A 82 38.50 -14.91 11.94
CA LYS A 82 38.44 -13.46 11.76
C LYS A 82 37.61 -13.01 10.54
N THR A 83 37.48 -13.83 9.53
CA THR A 83 36.93 -13.40 8.24
C THR A 83 35.69 -14.17 7.78
N PRO A 84 35.56 -15.50 7.91
CA PRO A 84 34.44 -16.25 7.35
C PRO A 84 33.08 -15.91 7.97
N TYR A 85 33.01 -15.66 9.28
CA TYR A 85 31.75 -15.38 9.97
C TYR A 85 30.98 -14.20 9.37
N ARG A 86 31.63 -13.06 9.10
CA ARG A 86 30.96 -11.90 8.51
C ARG A 86 30.39 -12.20 7.12
N ARG A 87 31.14 -12.96 6.32
CA ARG A 87 30.74 -13.38 4.97
C ARG A 87 29.61 -14.39 5.03
N LEU A 88 29.78 -15.47 5.83
CA LEU A 88 28.84 -16.59 5.88
C LEU A 88 27.54 -16.27 6.60
N ARG A 89 27.56 -15.39 7.62
CA ARG A 89 26.31 -14.96 8.27
C ARG A 89 25.34 -14.28 7.30
N GLY A 90 25.83 -13.65 6.22
CA GLY A 90 25.01 -13.04 5.17
C GLY A 90 24.09 -14.05 4.46
N HIS A 91 24.37 -15.36 4.53
CA HIS A 91 23.47 -16.39 4.04
C HIS A 91 22.25 -16.61 4.95
N LEU A 92 22.36 -16.28 6.23
CA LEU A 92 21.36 -16.55 7.26
C LEU A 92 20.65 -15.29 7.78
N LEU A 93 21.33 -14.14 7.69
CA LEU A 93 20.90 -12.92 8.35
C LEU A 93 20.88 -11.76 7.33
N PRO A 94 19.79 -11.02 7.28
CA PRO A 94 19.66 -9.87 6.40
C PRO A 94 20.51 -8.69 6.90
N THR A 95 20.82 -7.79 5.98
CA THR A 95 21.49 -6.52 6.23
C THR A 95 20.58 -5.34 5.90
N ALA A 96 20.88 -4.15 6.44
CA ALA A 96 20.15 -2.93 6.07
C ALA A 96 20.26 -2.65 4.56
N ARG A 97 21.43 -2.96 3.94
CA ARG A 97 21.63 -2.77 2.51
C ARG A 97 20.67 -3.63 1.66
N GLU A 98 20.40 -4.85 2.07
CA GLU A 98 19.48 -5.74 1.36
C GLU A 98 18.04 -5.27 1.47
N TYR A 99 17.65 -4.71 2.61
CA TYR A 99 16.29 -4.18 2.80
C TYR A 99 15.98 -2.97 1.92
N ILE A 100 17.00 -2.24 1.43
CA ILE A 100 16.77 -1.11 0.51
C ILE A 100 15.94 -1.53 -0.69
N ALA A 101 16.21 -2.69 -1.26
CA ALA A 101 15.47 -3.21 -2.40
C ALA A 101 13.98 -3.42 -2.10
N TYR A 102 13.69 -4.03 -0.94
CA TYR A 102 12.32 -4.25 -0.47
C TYR A 102 11.60 -2.93 -0.18
N VAL A 103 12.25 -2.01 0.54
CA VAL A 103 11.69 -0.69 0.84
C VAL A 103 11.39 0.10 -0.42
N ILE A 104 12.31 0.12 -1.39
CA ILE A 104 12.09 0.78 -2.67
C ILE A 104 10.86 0.22 -3.38
N CYS A 105 10.73 -1.11 -3.51
CA CYS A 105 9.58 -1.72 -4.16
C CYS A 105 8.26 -1.45 -3.40
N ILE A 106 8.27 -1.50 -2.06
CA ILE A 106 7.11 -1.13 -1.24
C ILE A 106 6.73 0.34 -1.47
N LEU A 107 7.70 1.26 -1.49
CA LEU A 107 7.44 2.67 -1.74
C LEU A 107 6.94 2.95 -3.17
N PHE A 108 7.41 2.22 -4.17
CA PHE A 108 6.89 2.35 -5.54
C PHE A 108 5.42 1.94 -5.64
N GLU A 109 5.01 0.87 -4.98
CA GLU A 109 3.62 0.42 -5.02
C GLU A 109 2.71 1.29 -4.15
N THR A 110 3.17 1.67 -2.95
CA THR A 110 2.31 2.32 -1.95
C THR A 110 2.37 3.85 -1.98
N LEU A 111 3.48 4.43 -2.41
CA LEU A 111 3.82 5.84 -2.22
C LEU A 111 3.68 6.29 -0.75
N ALA A 112 3.85 5.37 0.21
CA ALA A 112 3.78 5.65 1.63
C ALA A 112 4.87 6.65 2.08
N ASN A 113 4.70 7.22 3.28
CA ASN A 113 5.78 7.98 3.88
C ASN A 113 6.96 7.04 4.18
N PRO A 114 8.22 7.37 3.80
CA PRO A 114 9.37 6.52 4.03
C PRO A 114 9.54 6.09 5.49
N ILE A 115 9.31 6.99 6.45
CA ILE A 115 9.40 6.66 7.87
C ILE A 115 8.38 5.58 8.25
N ALA A 116 7.16 5.65 7.71
CA ALA A 116 6.15 4.62 7.91
C ALA A 116 6.59 3.27 7.32
N ALA A 117 7.17 3.28 6.12
CA ALA A 117 7.70 2.07 5.49
C ALA A 117 8.84 1.44 6.32
N PHE A 118 9.76 2.24 6.88
CA PHE A 118 10.84 1.76 7.75
C PHE A 118 10.35 1.14 9.05
N GLN A 119 9.21 1.60 9.53
CA GLN A 119 8.64 1.24 10.82
C GLN A 119 7.48 0.26 10.72
N LEU A 120 7.25 -0.34 9.55
CA LEU A 120 6.20 -1.35 9.38
C LEU A 120 6.28 -2.41 10.48
N PRO A 121 5.16 -2.75 11.11
CA PRO A 121 5.08 -3.92 11.97
C PRO A 121 5.14 -5.22 11.13
N TRP A 122 5.54 -6.32 11.73
CA TRP A 122 5.64 -7.60 11.02
C TRP A 122 4.27 -8.16 10.60
N ASP A 123 3.21 -7.79 11.32
CA ASP A 123 1.82 -8.15 11.09
C ASP A 123 1.03 -7.05 10.35
N CYS A 124 1.73 -6.23 9.55
CA CYS A 124 1.14 -5.11 8.84
C CYS A 124 0.13 -5.48 7.75
N LEU A 125 -0.04 -6.75 7.42
CA LEU A 125 -0.94 -7.25 6.39
C LEU A 125 -2.13 -7.97 7.00
N SER A 126 -3.33 -7.65 6.52
CA SER A 126 -4.55 -8.41 6.78
C SER A 126 -5.27 -8.74 5.47
N ASP A 127 -6.18 -9.71 5.52
CA ASP A 127 -6.98 -10.05 4.36
C ASP A 127 -7.91 -8.89 4.00
N HIS A 128 -8.04 -8.64 2.69
CA HIS A 128 -8.99 -7.65 2.21
C HIS A 128 -10.43 -8.19 2.38
N PRO A 129 -11.35 -7.41 2.96
CA PRO A 129 -12.67 -7.93 3.38
C PRO A 129 -13.57 -8.37 2.21
N ILE A 130 -13.24 -7.96 0.98
CA ILE A 130 -14.10 -8.18 -0.21
C ILE A 130 -13.34 -8.87 -1.34
N ASP A 131 -12.08 -8.52 -1.55
CA ASP A 131 -11.30 -8.94 -2.74
C ASP A 131 -10.16 -9.87 -2.33
N PRO A 132 -10.24 -11.19 -2.65
CA PRO A 132 -9.19 -12.15 -2.27
C PRO A 132 -7.86 -11.94 -2.99
N LEU A 133 -7.85 -11.14 -4.08
CA LEU A 133 -6.63 -10.77 -4.81
C LEU A 133 -5.93 -9.56 -4.21
N LYS A 134 -6.44 -9.06 -3.07
CA LYS A 134 -5.86 -7.93 -2.33
C LYS A 134 -5.62 -8.28 -0.87
N LYS A 135 -4.71 -7.52 -0.27
CA LYS A 135 -4.54 -7.43 1.19
C LYS A 135 -4.61 -5.97 1.60
N VAL A 136 -4.87 -5.73 2.87
CA VAL A 136 -4.82 -4.40 3.46
C VAL A 136 -3.50 -4.26 4.18
N LEU A 137 -2.65 -3.34 3.70
CA LEU A 137 -1.43 -2.95 4.38
C LEU A 137 -1.75 -1.82 5.37
N THR A 138 -1.41 -2.02 6.64
CA THR A 138 -1.68 -1.05 7.71
C THR A 138 -0.39 -0.58 8.38
N TRP A 139 -0.34 0.69 8.77
CA TRP A 139 0.76 1.27 9.54
C TRP A 139 0.31 2.45 10.40
N ASP A 140 1.06 2.74 11.45
CA ASP A 140 0.77 3.86 12.33
C ASP A 140 1.33 5.18 11.80
N LYS A 141 0.52 6.22 11.82
CA LYS A 141 0.95 7.59 11.54
C LYS A 141 1.34 8.26 12.86
N PHE A 142 2.59 8.10 13.27
CA PHE A 142 3.08 8.55 14.58
C PHE A 142 2.78 10.01 14.94
N ARG A 143 2.70 10.90 13.95
CA ARG A 143 2.42 12.34 14.20
C ARG A 143 0.96 12.65 14.49
N ALA A 144 0.04 11.77 14.17
CA ALA A 144 -1.40 12.02 14.28
C ALA A 144 -2.11 10.99 15.19
N GLY A 145 -1.41 9.95 15.67
CA GLY A 145 -2.03 8.88 16.45
C GLY A 145 -3.09 8.09 15.67
N GLU A 146 -3.05 8.15 14.34
CA GLU A 146 -4.02 7.49 13.44
C GLU A 146 -3.36 6.32 12.73
N GLN A 147 -4.11 5.24 12.55
CA GLN A 147 -3.70 4.14 11.69
C GLN A 147 -4.08 4.46 10.25
N GLN A 148 -3.14 4.27 9.34
CA GLN A 148 -3.36 4.37 7.89
C GLN A 148 -3.46 2.97 7.29
N ALA A 149 -4.27 2.83 6.25
CA ALA A 149 -4.48 1.57 5.54
C ALA A 149 -4.49 1.80 4.04
N LEU A 150 -3.95 0.84 3.28
CA LEU A 150 -3.91 0.87 1.82
C LEU A 150 -4.14 -0.54 1.27
N ASP A 151 -5.00 -0.64 0.27
CA ASP A 151 -5.20 -1.89 -0.46
C ASP A 151 -4.01 -2.14 -1.39
N VAL A 152 -3.42 -3.34 -1.29
CA VAL A 152 -2.28 -3.79 -2.09
C VAL A 152 -2.63 -5.11 -2.78
N THR A 153 -2.22 -5.27 -4.03
CA THR A 153 -2.47 -6.51 -4.79
C THR A 153 -1.60 -7.65 -4.29
N THR A 154 -2.14 -8.88 -4.32
CA THR A 154 -1.36 -10.10 -4.07
C THR A 154 -0.66 -10.61 -5.34
N GLU A 155 -1.05 -10.09 -6.51
CA GLU A 155 -0.52 -10.52 -7.79
C GLU A 155 0.85 -9.91 -8.08
N GLY A 156 1.70 -10.72 -8.69
CA GLY A 156 3.03 -10.32 -9.14
C GLY A 156 4.17 -10.75 -8.21
N LEU A 157 5.35 -10.90 -8.82
CA LEU A 157 6.56 -11.37 -8.13
C LEU A 157 7.12 -10.38 -7.10
N TYR A 158 6.76 -9.11 -7.22
CA TYR A 158 7.25 -8.02 -6.37
C TYR A 158 6.09 -7.28 -5.70
N SER A 159 4.92 -7.92 -5.57
CA SER A 159 3.79 -7.35 -4.81
C SER A 159 4.14 -7.16 -3.34
N VAL A 160 3.60 -6.12 -2.72
CA VAL A 160 3.87 -5.79 -1.31
C VAL A 160 3.62 -6.98 -0.38
N PRO A 161 2.51 -7.73 -0.49
CA PRO A 161 2.30 -8.89 0.37
C PRO A 161 3.43 -9.92 0.27
N ARG A 162 3.86 -10.25 -0.93
CA ARG A 162 4.95 -11.20 -1.15
C ARG A 162 6.29 -10.70 -0.59
N LEU A 163 6.59 -9.42 -0.78
CA LEU A 163 7.81 -8.81 -0.23
C LEU A 163 7.82 -8.81 1.29
N VAL A 164 6.69 -8.53 1.93
CA VAL A 164 6.54 -8.57 3.39
C VAL A 164 6.75 -10.00 3.90
N ASP A 165 6.12 -11.00 3.28
CA ASP A 165 6.28 -12.42 3.65
C ASP A 165 7.74 -12.89 3.51
N GLU A 166 8.44 -12.43 2.47
CA GLU A 166 9.86 -12.72 2.29
C GLU A 166 10.72 -12.09 3.40
N VAL A 167 10.46 -10.84 3.78
CA VAL A 167 11.17 -10.18 4.89
C VAL A 167 10.87 -10.86 6.24
N ILE A 168 9.63 -11.31 6.46
CA ILE A 168 9.26 -12.11 7.64
C ILE A 168 10.11 -13.41 7.66
N SER A 169 10.21 -14.09 6.53
CA SER A 169 11.02 -15.31 6.39
C SER A 169 12.51 -15.07 6.63
N LEU A 170 13.07 -13.98 6.08
CA LEU A 170 14.47 -13.57 6.30
C LEU A 170 14.78 -13.26 7.77
N THR A 171 13.79 -12.77 8.52
CA THR A 171 13.95 -12.39 9.93
C THR A 171 13.55 -13.50 10.91
N ALA A 172 12.96 -14.59 10.43
CA ALA A 172 12.41 -15.66 11.26
C ALA A 172 13.43 -16.20 12.29
N LEU A 173 14.69 -16.36 11.87
CA LEU A 173 15.76 -16.89 12.73
C LEU A 173 16.14 -15.95 13.89
N ILE A 174 16.03 -14.63 13.71
CA ILE A 174 16.46 -13.64 14.72
C ILE A 174 15.28 -13.00 15.44
N ARG A 175 14.07 -13.11 14.96
CA ARG A 175 12.87 -12.51 15.58
C ARG A 175 12.63 -12.98 17.02
N PRO A 176 12.79 -14.27 17.39
CA PRO A 176 12.59 -14.73 18.77
C PRO A 176 13.51 -14.06 19.79
N ILE A 177 14.68 -13.58 19.33
CA ILE A 177 15.70 -12.92 20.20
C ILE A 177 15.77 -11.40 19.98
N ALA A 178 14.79 -10.81 19.30
CA ALA A 178 14.77 -9.39 18.96
C ALA A 178 14.32 -8.47 20.12
N GLY A 179 13.87 -9.02 21.24
CA GLY A 179 13.48 -8.23 22.40
C GLY A 179 12.44 -7.16 22.06
N ALA A 180 12.77 -5.90 22.34
CA ALA A 180 11.88 -4.75 22.07
C ALA A 180 11.57 -4.51 20.59
N PHE A 181 12.35 -5.09 19.70
CA PHE A 181 12.18 -4.91 18.24
C PHE A 181 11.38 -6.05 17.57
N LYS A 182 10.92 -7.05 18.32
CA LYS A 182 10.24 -8.24 17.78
C LYS A 182 9.07 -7.93 16.84
N ASP A 183 8.39 -6.81 17.11
CA ASP A 183 7.19 -6.39 16.36
C ASP A 183 7.52 -5.53 15.12
N ARG A 184 8.81 -5.27 14.84
CA ARG A 184 9.25 -4.60 13.61
C ARG A 184 9.40 -5.58 12.46
N LEU A 185 9.04 -5.16 11.24
CA LEU A 185 9.23 -5.97 10.03
C LEU A 185 10.72 -6.18 9.76
N PHE A 186 11.50 -5.10 9.72
CA PHE A 186 12.92 -5.09 9.38
C PHE A 186 13.79 -5.26 10.62
N LEU A 187 14.47 -6.39 10.71
CA LEU A 187 15.37 -6.73 11.80
C LEU A 187 16.77 -7.03 11.29
N ILE A 188 17.79 -6.50 11.96
CA ILE A 188 19.20 -6.76 11.64
C ILE A 188 19.98 -7.14 12.89
N PRO A 189 21.02 -7.98 12.77
CA PRO A 189 21.95 -8.22 13.86
C PRO A 189 22.91 -7.02 14.04
N SER A 190 23.04 -6.53 15.26
CA SER A 190 23.92 -5.42 15.63
C SER A 190 24.59 -5.67 16.95
N ALA A 191 25.93 -5.62 16.99
CA ALA A 191 26.76 -5.69 18.23
C ALA A 191 26.38 -6.81 19.23
N GLY A 192 25.87 -7.95 18.74
CA GLY A 192 25.47 -9.09 19.58
C GLY A 192 24.02 -9.06 20.05
N ALA A 193 23.22 -8.13 19.55
CA ALA A 193 21.77 -8.01 19.72
C ALA A 193 21.04 -8.00 18.37
N VAL A 194 19.73 -7.98 18.38
CA VAL A 194 18.89 -7.72 17.22
C VAL A 194 18.25 -6.36 17.38
N THR A 195 18.29 -5.56 16.31
CA THR A 195 17.70 -4.22 16.27
C THR A 195 16.96 -4.02 14.96
N SER A 196 16.18 -2.94 14.84
CA SER A 196 15.73 -2.41 13.55
C SER A 196 16.77 -1.39 13.03
N PRO A 197 16.99 -1.24 11.71
CA PRO A 197 17.86 -0.20 11.18
C PRO A 197 17.42 1.18 11.66
N CYS A 198 18.38 1.98 12.18
CA CYS A 198 18.13 3.38 12.52
C CYS A 198 18.13 4.27 11.26
N ASP A 199 17.69 5.52 11.39
CA ASP A 199 17.61 6.47 10.27
C ASP A 199 18.95 6.57 9.52
N GLN A 200 20.07 6.74 10.24
CA GLN A 200 21.39 6.78 9.62
C GLN A 200 21.75 5.47 8.91
N GLY A 201 21.30 4.33 9.48
CA GLY A 201 21.48 3.02 8.85
C GLY A 201 20.75 2.90 7.50
N TRP A 202 19.55 3.42 7.40
CA TRP A 202 18.80 3.48 6.14
C TRP A 202 19.48 4.38 5.10
N HIS A 203 19.95 5.57 5.50
CA HIS A 203 20.65 6.49 4.61
C HIS A 203 21.98 5.94 4.09
N ASN A 204 22.78 5.32 4.96
CA ASN A 204 24.04 4.68 4.56
C ASN A 204 23.78 3.53 3.58
N ALA A 205 22.79 2.69 3.86
CA ALA A 205 22.41 1.57 3.01
C ALA A 205 21.89 2.04 1.63
N LEU A 206 21.15 3.16 1.59
CA LEU A 206 20.71 3.77 0.34
C LEU A 206 21.91 4.30 -0.46
N ALA A 207 22.86 4.97 0.18
CA ALA A 207 24.07 5.46 -0.48
C ALA A 207 24.90 4.32 -1.10
N GLU A 208 25.01 3.18 -0.39
CA GLU A 208 25.64 1.97 -0.93
C GLU A 208 24.87 1.42 -2.15
N PHE A 209 23.54 1.42 -2.13
CA PHE A 209 22.70 1.01 -3.25
C PHE A 209 22.88 1.91 -4.46
N ILE A 210 22.85 3.23 -4.26
CA ILE A 210 23.07 4.24 -5.32
C ILE A 210 24.44 4.03 -5.95
N SER A 211 25.49 3.92 -5.14
CA SER A 211 26.86 3.70 -5.61
C SER A 211 27.03 2.38 -6.38
N GLN A 212 26.43 1.29 -5.91
CA GLN A 212 26.54 -0.03 -6.53
C GLN A 212 25.95 -0.08 -7.94
N TYR A 213 24.89 0.68 -8.20
CA TYR A 213 24.18 0.67 -9.48
C TYR A 213 24.41 1.93 -10.32
N ASP A 214 25.31 2.80 -9.89
CA ASP A 214 25.57 4.10 -10.54
C ASP A 214 24.24 4.85 -10.84
N LEU A 215 23.43 5.02 -9.80
CA LEU A 215 22.13 5.68 -9.88
C LEU A 215 22.26 7.17 -9.61
N PRO A 216 21.31 7.99 -10.06
CA PRO A 216 21.27 9.39 -9.66
C PRO A 216 21.17 9.51 -8.14
N ASP A 217 21.68 10.59 -7.57
CA ASP A 217 21.51 10.87 -6.14
C ASP A 217 20.05 11.16 -5.82
N PHE A 218 19.46 10.38 -4.93
CA PHE A 218 18.07 10.53 -4.48
C PHE A 218 17.91 10.10 -3.02
N ASN A 219 16.81 10.54 -2.42
CA ASN A 219 16.36 10.03 -1.13
C ASN A 219 14.97 9.36 -1.25
N PHE A 220 14.54 8.69 -0.21
CA PHE A 220 13.26 7.98 -0.22
C PHE A 220 12.05 8.90 -0.42
N VAL A 221 12.13 10.17 0.00
CA VAL A 221 11.05 11.16 -0.19
C VAL A 221 10.91 11.52 -1.66
N ASP A 222 12.03 11.52 -2.42
CA ASP A 222 12.03 11.81 -3.85
C ASP A 222 11.26 10.76 -4.65
N LEU A 223 11.28 9.48 -4.20
CA LEU A 223 10.47 8.40 -4.80
C LEU A 223 8.98 8.71 -4.69
N ARG A 224 8.53 9.13 -3.51
CA ARG A 224 7.12 9.48 -3.25
C ARG A 224 6.68 10.68 -4.11
N GLY A 225 7.49 11.75 -4.12
CA GLY A 225 7.20 12.96 -4.89
C GLY A 225 7.20 12.72 -6.41
N SER A 226 8.17 11.93 -6.89
CA SER A 226 8.28 11.60 -8.31
C SER A 226 7.18 10.63 -8.75
N GLY A 227 6.82 9.65 -7.92
CA GLY A 227 5.70 8.74 -8.16
C GLY A 227 4.37 9.49 -8.25
N ALA A 228 4.10 10.43 -7.34
CA ALA A 228 2.90 11.27 -7.39
C ALA A 228 2.80 12.07 -8.71
N ARG A 229 3.94 12.60 -9.18
CA ARG A 229 3.99 13.31 -10.47
C ARG A 229 3.74 12.40 -11.66
N LEU A 230 4.33 11.19 -11.68
CA LEU A 230 4.07 10.23 -12.75
C LEU A 230 2.60 9.86 -12.82
N LEU A 231 1.91 9.67 -11.68
CA LEU A 231 0.47 9.45 -11.67
C LEU A 231 -0.30 10.62 -12.28
N ALA A 232 0.08 11.87 -11.95
CA ALA A 232 -0.54 13.05 -12.55
C ALA A 232 -0.27 13.17 -14.05
N GLU A 233 0.94 12.85 -14.50
CA GLU A 233 1.32 12.82 -15.92
C GLU A 233 0.60 11.71 -16.69
N ALA A 234 0.34 10.58 -16.05
CA ALA A 234 -0.48 9.48 -16.57
C ALA A 234 -1.98 9.81 -16.62
N GLY A 235 -2.40 10.97 -16.08
CA GLY A 235 -3.78 11.44 -16.18
C GLY A 235 -4.67 11.07 -14.99
N PHE A 236 -4.10 10.49 -13.91
CA PHE A 236 -4.86 10.25 -12.69
C PHE A 236 -5.36 11.56 -12.10
N ASP A 237 -6.58 11.56 -11.60
CA ASP A 237 -7.16 12.72 -10.92
C ASP A 237 -6.51 12.96 -9.55
N ILE A 238 -6.68 14.18 -9.05
CA ILE A 238 -6.00 14.60 -7.81
C ILE A 238 -6.49 13.85 -6.58
N VAL A 239 -7.77 13.42 -6.58
CA VAL A 239 -8.36 12.69 -5.45
C VAL A 239 -7.76 11.29 -5.39
N SER A 240 -7.64 10.62 -6.54
CA SER A 240 -6.95 9.33 -6.64
C SER A 240 -5.50 9.41 -6.15
N ILE A 241 -4.78 10.48 -6.54
CA ILE A 241 -3.40 10.71 -6.07
C ILE A 241 -3.38 11.04 -4.57
N GLN A 242 -4.29 11.87 -4.08
CA GLN A 242 -4.41 12.19 -2.66
C GLN A 242 -4.69 10.95 -1.81
N ASN A 243 -5.61 10.10 -2.25
CA ASN A 243 -5.94 8.83 -1.60
C ASN A 243 -4.73 7.88 -1.59
N LYS A 244 -4.03 7.75 -2.72
CA LYS A 244 -2.81 6.93 -2.80
C LYS A 244 -1.71 7.44 -1.87
N LEU A 245 -1.57 8.76 -1.74
CA LEU A 245 -0.61 9.39 -0.83
C LEU A 245 -1.09 9.44 0.62
N GLN A 246 -2.34 9.09 0.90
CA GLN A 246 -2.94 9.20 2.24
C GLN A 246 -2.81 10.62 2.82
N HIS A 247 -3.01 11.66 1.99
CA HIS A 247 -2.98 13.06 2.43
C HIS A 247 -4.35 13.50 2.93
N ALA A 248 -4.41 14.01 4.15
CA ALA A 248 -5.64 14.58 4.72
C ALA A 248 -6.11 15.83 3.97
N GLN A 249 -5.18 16.60 3.38
CA GLN A 249 -5.47 17.85 2.68
C GLN A 249 -4.99 17.82 1.23
N ALA A 250 -5.83 18.25 0.31
CA ALA A 250 -5.51 18.37 -1.12
C ALA A 250 -4.33 19.33 -1.39
N SER A 251 -4.18 20.39 -0.56
CA SER A 251 -3.06 21.33 -0.66
C SER A 251 -1.70 20.65 -0.54
N THR A 252 -1.59 19.62 0.29
CA THR A 252 -0.35 18.82 0.43
C THR A 252 -0.05 18.06 -0.86
N THR A 253 -1.05 17.45 -1.49
CA THR A 253 -0.92 16.77 -2.78
C THR A 253 -0.51 17.76 -3.88
N LEU A 254 -1.09 18.95 -3.87
CA LEU A 254 -0.74 20.03 -4.79
C LEU A 254 0.72 20.46 -4.70
N GLY A 255 1.28 20.50 -3.49
CA GLY A 255 2.69 20.79 -3.28
C GLY A 255 3.62 19.83 -4.05
N TYR A 256 3.27 18.55 -4.14
CA TYR A 256 4.00 17.57 -4.96
C TYR A 256 3.80 17.79 -6.47
N LEU A 257 2.58 18.16 -6.89
CA LEU A 257 2.22 18.30 -8.30
C LEU A 257 2.67 19.65 -8.90
N SER A 258 2.87 20.68 -8.07
CA SER A 258 3.33 22.00 -8.53
C SER A 258 4.70 21.98 -9.21
N GLN A 259 5.47 20.92 -9.00
CA GLN A 259 6.79 20.68 -9.61
C GLN A 259 6.71 19.90 -10.94
N SER A 260 5.51 19.46 -11.37
CA SER A 260 5.33 18.77 -12.65
C SER A 260 5.54 19.73 -13.82
N ARG A 261 6.15 19.22 -14.92
CA ARG A 261 6.25 19.96 -16.20
C ARG A 261 4.86 20.35 -16.75
N LYS A 262 3.81 19.61 -16.39
CA LYS A 262 2.40 19.89 -16.68
C LYS A 262 1.69 20.65 -15.55
N ALA A 263 2.42 21.32 -14.67
CA ALA A 263 1.85 22.06 -13.53
C ALA A 263 0.72 23.02 -13.89
N PRO A 264 0.75 23.76 -15.05
CA PRO A 264 -0.39 24.60 -15.44
C PRO A 264 -1.67 23.80 -15.66
N ASP A 265 -1.57 22.63 -16.32
CA ASP A 265 -2.73 21.75 -16.59
C ASP A 265 -3.18 21.03 -15.33
N ALA A 266 -2.26 20.62 -14.45
CA ALA A 266 -2.59 20.07 -13.14
C ALA A 266 -3.29 21.11 -12.28
N LYS A 267 -2.77 22.36 -12.22
CA LYS A 267 -3.41 23.48 -11.51
C LYS A 267 -4.80 23.80 -12.07
N ARG A 268 -4.98 23.77 -13.39
CA ARG A 268 -6.27 24.00 -14.05
C ARG A 268 -7.26 22.88 -13.74
N ARG A 269 -6.82 21.61 -13.71
CA ARG A 269 -7.67 20.47 -13.29
C ARG A 269 -8.06 20.56 -11.83
N VAL A 270 -7.13 20.98 -10.97
CA VAL A 270 -7.42 21.24 -9.55
C VAL A 270 -8.37 22.40 -9.36
N ALA A 271 -8.16 23.53 -10.06
CA ALA A 271 -9.09 24.66 -10.00
C ALA A 271 -10.48 24.25 -10.51
N LYS A 272 -10.56 23.42 -11.56
CA LYS A 272 -11.81 22.83 -12.04
C LYS A 272 -12.43 21.90 -10.99
N PHE A 273 -11.62 21.02 -10.35
CA PHE A 273 -12.09 20.13 -9.28
C PHE A 273 -12.54 20.92 -8.04
N LEU A 274 -11.73 21.90 -7.56
CA LEU A 274 -12.13 22.77 -6.46
C LEU A 274 -13.37 23.61 -6.81
N GLY A 275 -13.48 24.05 -8.06
CA GLY A 275 -14.68 24.71 -8.59
C GLY A 275 -15.89 23.77 -8.57
N MET A 276 -15.71 22.48 -8.88
CA MET A 276 -16.76 21.46 -8.75
C MET A 276 -17.13 21.22 -7.29
N VAL A 277 -16.14 21.03 -6.40
CA VAL A 277 -16.36 20.83 -4.96
C VAL A 277 -17.03 22.07 -4.32
N VAL A 278 -16.60 23.28 -4.68
CA VAL A 278 -17.23 24.53 -4.22
C VAL A 278 -18.61 24.70 -4.84
N ASN A 279 -18.79 24.37 -6.13
CA ASN A 279 -20.09 24.38 -6.77
C ASN A 279 -21.01 23.28 -6.21
N GLU A 280 -20.52 22.08 -5.90
CA GLU A 280 -21.32 21.03 -5.26
C GLU A 280 -21.71 21.39 -3.83
N ALA A 281 -20.84 22.04 -3.07
CA ALA A 281 -21.22 22.63 -1.78
C ALA A 281 -22.26 23.76 -1.92
N SER A 282 -22.30 24.43 -3.08
CA SER A 282 -23.27 25.50 -3.42
C SER A 282 -24.47 25.00 -4.23
N LEU A 283 -24.37 23.84 -4.89
CA LEU A 283 -25.37 23.24 -5.79
C LEU A 283 -26.25 22.21 -5.06
N ILE A 284 -26.85 22.66 -3.95
CA ILE A 284 -27.81 21.84 -3.19
C ILE A 284 -29.06 21.44 -4.01
N ASP A 285 -29.21 21.94 -5.24
CA ASP A 285 -30.41 21.79 -6.08
C ASP A 285 -30.18 21.27 -7.52
N GLN A 286 -29.14 20.44 -7.80
CA GLN A 286 -28.95 19.95 -9.15
C GLN A 286 -29.35 18.47 -9.36
N PRO A 287 -29.96 18.16 -10.55
CA PRO A 287 -30.68 16.91 -10.84
C PRO A 287 -29.83 15.66 -11.12
N TYR A 288 -28.54 15.64 -10.84
CA TYR A 288 -27.62 14.55 -11.19
C TYR A 288 -27.17 13.66 -10.02
N GLU A 289 -27.81 13.76 -8.88
CA GLU A 289 -27.56 12.83 -7.78
C GLU A 289 -28.26 11.49 -8.04
N SER A 290 -27.53 10.39 -8.02
CA SER A 290 -28.12 9.06 -8.17
C SER A 290 -28.99 8.67 -6.97
N ALA A 291 -29.95 7.78 -7.18
CA ALA A 291 -30.80 7.23 -6.12
C ALA A 291 -30.00 6.51 -5.02
N THR A 292 -28.74 6.14 -5.29
CA THR A 292 -27.83 5.48 -4.35
C THR A 292 -27.03 6.47 -3.47
N GLY A 293 -27.21 7.77 -3.64
CA GLY A 293 -26.45 8.81 -2.91
C GLY A 293 -25.03 9.02 -3.42
N LEU A 294 -24.68 8.39 -4.53
CA LEU A 294 -23.43 8.64 -5.25
C LEU A 294 -23.69 9.73 -6.30
N SER A 295 -22.73 10.62 -6.50
CA SER A 295 -22.81 11.64 -7.55
C SER A 295 -22.11 11.13 -8.83
N CYS A 296 -22.45 11.70 -9.97
CA CYS A 296 -21.89 11.33 -11.26
C CYS A 296 -21.12 12.50 -11.88
N SER A 297 -19.90 12.28 -12.35
CA SER A 297 -19.09 13.31 -13.02
C SER A 297 -19.62 13.68 -14.42
N ASP A 298 -20.23 12.71 -15.11
CA ASP A 298 -20.87 12.90 -16.41
C ASP A 298 -21.93 11.82 -16.63
N SER A 299 -23.20 12.18 -16.43
CA SER A 299 -24.33 11.27 -16.59
C SER A 299 -24.63 10.92 -18.04
N THR A 300 -24.03 11.63 -19.02
CA THR A 300 -24.25 11.43 -20.45
C THR A 300 -23.10 10.68 -21.14
N ALA A 301 -22.08 10.28 -20.39
CA ALA A 301 -20.89 9.60 -20.95
C ALA A 301 -21.17 8.22 -21.54
N GLY A 302 -22.30 7.56 -21.19
CA GLY A 302 -22.66 6.24 -21.70
C GLY A 302 -21.71 5.11 -21.26
N ILE A 303 -21.14 5.19 -20.04
CA ILE A 303 -20.13 4.24 -19.54
C ILE A 303 -20.78 3.06 -18.80
N ALA A 304 -21.84 3.30 -18.02
CA ALA A 304 -22.53 2.23 -17.31
C ALA A 304 -23.16 1.23 -18.29
N LYS A 305 -23.11 -0.06 -17.97
CA LYS A 305 -23.69 -1.11 -18.81
C LYS A 305 -25.20 -0.89 -18.98
N GLY A 306 -25.64 -0.65 -20.20
CA GLY A 306 -27.04 -0.30 -20.53
C GLY A 306 -27.26 1.18 -20.79
N SER A 307 -26.34 2.08 -20.41
CA SER A 307 -26.42 3.49 -20.76
C SER A 307 -25.93 3.78 -22.18
N LYS A 308 -26.42 4.89 -22.76
CA LYS A 308 -26.01 5.33 -24.12
C LYS A 308 -25.35 6.70 -24.03
N ARG A 309 -24.30 6.89 -24.83
CA ARG A 309 -23.60 8.17 -24.93
C ARG A 309 -24.52 9.26 -25.45
N GLY A 310 -24.56 10.39 -24.75
CA GLY A 310 -25.42 11.52 -25.08
C GLY A 310 -26.82 11.46 -24.44
N GLU A 311 -27.21 10.32 -23.84
CA GLU A 311 -28.47 10.17 -23.11
C GLU A 311 -28.20 10.15 -21.60
N PRO A 312 -29.12 10.69 -20.74
CA PRO A 312 -28.97 10.58 -19.30
C PRO A 312 -28.92 9.13 -18.85
N CYS A 313 -27.91 8.78 -18.00
CA CYS A 313 -27.77 7.44 -17.45
C CYS A 313 -28.88 7.17 -16.41
N LEU A 314 -29.62 6.08 -16.59
CA LEU A 314 -30.67 5.63 -15.67
C LEU A 314 -30.24 4.40 -14.84
N GLU A 315 -29.00 3.97 -14.96
CA GLU A 315 -28.45 2.78 -14.30
C GLU A 315 -27.97 3.08 -12.87
N TYR A 316 -28.86 3.60 -12.04
CA TYR A 316 -28.53 4.12 -10.69
C TYR A 316 -27.85 3.12 -9.76
N PHE A 317 -28.17 1.84 -9.86
CA PHE A 317 -27.54 0.80 -9.03
C PHE A 317 -26.19 0.31 -9.56
N GLN A 318 -25.75 0.79 -10.70
CA GLN A 318 -24.40 0.56 -11.21
C GLN A 318 -23.43 1.70 -10.84
N CYS A 319 -23.92 2.77 -10.20
CA CYS A 319 -23.07 3.90 -9.82
C CYS A 319 -21.90 3.48 -8.93
N ALA A 320 -22.10 2.54 -8.01
CA ALA A 320 -21.04 2.09 -7.10
C ALA A 320 -19.83 1.45 -7.81
N ILE A 321 -20.05 0.89 -9.01
CA ILE A 321 -19.00 0.24 -9.82
C ILE A 321 -18.63 1.08 -11.06
N CYS A 322 -19.26 2.24 -11.27
CA CYS A 322 -19.06 3.07 -12.43
C CYS A 322 -17.82 3.98 -12.27
N PRO A 323 -16.93 4.06 -13.28
CA PRO A 323 -15.77 4.94 -13.24
C PRO A 323 -16.09 6.43 -13.12
N ASN A 324 -17.31 6.84 -13.49
CA ASN A 324 -17.77 8.23 -13.37
C ASN A 324 -18.40 8.54 -12.01
N SER A 325 -18.42 7.58 -11.09
CA SER A 325 -19.01 7.79 -9.77
C SER A 325 -18.13 8.65 -8.88
N ILE A 326 -18.76 9.59 -8.19
CA ILE A 326 -18.15 10.42 -7.16
C ILE A 326 -18.74 10.01 -5.81
N VAL A 327 -17.89 9.62 -4.88
CA VAL A 327 -18.27 9.17 -3.54
C VAL A 327 -18.00 10.29 -2.53
N ILE A 328 -19.03 10.76 -1.84
CA ILE A 328 -18.95 11.81 -0.83
C ILE A 328 -19.38 11.22 0.52
N ILE A 329 -18.42 10.93 1.41
CA ILE A 329 -18.66 10.29 2.71
C ILE A 329 -18.63 11.24 3.91
N ASP A 330 -18.27 12.49 3.70
CA ASP A 330 -18.23 13.56 4.71
C ASP A 330 -19.50 14.43 4.73
N SER A 331 -20.42 14.19 3.80
CA SER A 331 -21.73 14.85 3.71
C SER A 331 -22.85 13.96 4.26
N ALA A 332 -23.52 14.41 5.33
CA ALA A 332 -24.63 13.70 5.94
C ALA A 332 -25.79 13.45 4.95
N LYS A 333 -26.00 14.36 3.98
CA LYS A 333 -27.05 14.24 2.95
C LYS A 333 -26.76 13.08 1.97
N HIS A 334 -25.52 12.97 1.48
CA HIS A 334 -25.10 11.89 0.60
C HIS A 334 -25.11 10.54 1.32
N VAL A 335 -24.57 10.50 2.54
CA VAL A 335 -24.57 9.28 3.38
C VAL A 335 -25.99 8.84 3.73
N ALA A 336 -26.92 9.76 3.96
CA ALA A 336 -28.33 9.43 4.21
C ALA A 336 -28.97 8.70 3.00
N ARG A 337 -28.65 9.11 1.78
CA ARG A 337 -29.11 8.44 0.56
C ARG A 337 -28.47 7.06 0.39
N MET A 338 -27.17 6.91 0.72
CA MET A 338 -26.52 5.60 0.72
C MET A 338 -27.21 4.65 1.71
N LEU A 339 -27.58 5.14 2.90
CA LEU A 339 -28.33 4.36 3.90
C LEU A 339 -29.73 3.96 3.40
N ALA A 340 -30.43 4.87 2.72
CA ALA A 340 -31.74 4.58 2.12
C ALA A 340 -31.61 3.53 0.98
N ALA A 341 -30.60 3.64 0.13
CA ALA A 341 -30.30 2.67 -0.92
C ALA A 341 -29.96 1.29 -0.32
N LEU A 342 -29.17 1.22 0.75
CA LEU A 342 -28.88 -0.03 1.46
C LEU A 342 -30.14 -0.68 2.01
N ARG A 343 -31.06 0.07 2.61
CA ARG A 343 -32.36 -0.48 3.04
C ARG A 343 -33.14 -1.11 1.90
N SER A 344 -33.18 -0.45 0.74
CA SER A 344 -33.85 -1.00 -0.45
C SER A 344 -33.22 -2.30 -0.93
N LEU A 345 -31.87 -2.37 -0.87
CA LEU A 345 -31.11 -3.57 -1.25
C LEU A 345 -31.28 -4.71 -0.25
N ASP A 346 -31.32 -4.42 1.05
CA ASP A 346 -31.58 -5.39 2.13
C ASP A 346 -32.99 -5.99 1.98
N GLU A 347 -34.02 -5.14 1.78
CA GLU A 347 -35.38 -5.58 1.54
C GLU A 347 -35.51 -6.43 0.26
N PHE A 348 -34.78 -6.06 -0.79
CA PHE A 348 -34.77 -6.88 -2.02
C PHE A 348 -34.08 -8.22 -1.79
N LYS A 349 -32.97 -8.25 -1.06
CA LYS A 349 -32.24 -9.47 -0.70
C LYS A 349 -33.12 -10.44 0.08
N GLU A 350 -33.86 -9.94 1.07
CA GLU A 350 -34.79 -10.77 1.85
C GLU A 350 -35.89 -11.37 0.96
N ARG A 351 -36.46 -10.56 0.05
CA ARG A 351 -37.46 -11.03 -0.93
C ARG A 351 -36.86 -12.01 -1.94
N ALA A 352 -35.60 -11.80 -2.34
CA ALA A 352 -34.87 -12.66 -3.24
C ALA A 352 -34.66 -14.08 -2.69
N ASN A 353 -34.56 -14.25 -1.38
CA ASN A 353 -34.45 -15.57 -0.75
C ASN A 353 -35.65 -16.49 -1.00
N ARG A 354 -36.79 -15.93 -1.37
CA ARG A 354 -38.06 -16.67 -1.61
C ARG A 354 -38.23 -17.09 -3.09
N SER A 355 -37.37 -16.69 -4.00
CA SER A 355 -37.48 -16.96 -5.44
C SER A 355 -36.10 -17.13 -6.08
N ARG A 356 -35.90 -18.25 -6.79
CA ARG A 356 -34.67 -18.54 -7.52
C ARG A 356 -34.32 -17.43 -8.53
N HIS A 357 -35.30 -16.92 -9.26
CA HIS A 357 -35.11 -15.86 -10.27
C HIS A 357 -34.70 -14.54 -9.60
N LYS A 358 -35.35 -14.14 -8.50
CA LYS A 358 -34.98 -12.91 -7.77
C LYS A 358 -33.61 -13.05 -7.10
N ARG A 359 -33.24 -14.24 -6.64
CA ARG A 359 -31.90 -14.51 -6.08
C ARG A 359 -30.81 -14.32 -7.14
N LEU A 360 -30.99 -14.90 -8.32
CA LEU A 360 -30.06 -14.74 -9.43
C LEU A 360 -29.92 -13.25 -9.82
N ARG A 361 -31.04 -12.52 -9.88
CA ARG A 361 -31.02 -11.07 -10.16
C ARG A 361 -30.29 -10.27 -9.09
N TYR A 362 -30.47 -10.59 -7.80
CA TYR A 362 -29.74 -9.96 -6.73
C TYR A 362 -28.22 -10.21 -6.89
N GLU A 363 -27.82 -11.44 -7.10
CA GLU A 363 -26.40 -11.82 -7.22
C GLU A 363 -25.71 -11.18 -8.44
N THR A 364 -26.44 -11.03 -9.55
CA THR A 364 -25.86 -10.53 -10.82
C THR A 364 -25.93 -9.02 -10.99
N ALA A 365 -26.91 -8.35 -10.38
CA ALA A 365 -27.16 -6.92 -10.63
C ALA A 365 -26.94 -6.02 -9.40
N PHE A 366 -27.14 -6.54 -8.18
CA PHE A 366 -27.20 -5.69 -6.98
C PHE A 366 -26.17 -6.00 -5.93
N LYS A 367 -25.66 -7.23 -5.87
CA LYS A 367 -24.75 -7.68 -4.79
C LYS A 367 -23.49 -6.83 -4.69
N GLU A 368 -22.85 -6.55 -5.81
CA GLU A 368 -21.61 -5.77 -5.84
C GLU A 368 -21.84 -4.34 -5.32
N THR A 369 -22.89 -3.67 -5.77
CA THR A 369 -23.29 -2.34 -5.26
C THR A 369 -23.60 -2.39 -3.78
N HIS A 370 -24.33 -3.43 -3.31
CA HIS A 370 -24.67 -3.61 -1.91
C HIS A 370 -23.41 -3.74 -1.04
N ASP A 371 -22.45 -4.56 -1.46
CA ASP A 371 -21.19 -4.79 -0.75
C ASP A 371 -20.35 -3.51 -0.69
N ILE A 372 -20.26 -2.76 -1.80
CA ILE A 372 -19.52 -1.48 -1.87
C ILE A 372 -20.17 -0.43 -0.96
N LEU A 373 -21.49 -0.24 -1.01
CA LEU A 373 -22.17 0.73 -0.15
C LEU A 373 -21.96 0.39 1.34
N ASN A 374 -22.04 -0.88 1.72
CA ASN A 374 -21.75 -1.32 3.09
C ASN A 374 -20.31 -1.00 3.50
N ALA A 375 -19.35 -1.21 2.60
CA ALA A 375 -17.95 -0.88 2.86
C ALA A 375 -17.72 0.62 3.02
N LEU A 376 -18.41 1.44 2.21
CA LEU A 376 -18.35 2.91 2.30
C LEU A 376 -18.92 3.41 3.62
N ILE A 377 -20.08 2.92 4.04
CA ILE A 377 -20.72 3.34 5.31
C ILE A 377 -19.83 3.03 6.53
N ARG A 378 -19.08 1.94 6.51
CA ARG A 378 -18.13 1.63 7.60
C ARG A 378 -16.98 2.64 7.71
N ARG A 379 -16.69 3.39 6.64
CA ARG A 379 -15.63 4.43 6.60
C ARG A 379 -16.15 5.82 6.97
N VAL A 380 -17.45 5.99 7.14
CA VAL A 380 -18.07 7.26 7.49
C VAL A 380 -17.78 7.61 8.95
N GLY A 381 -17.40 8.86 9.20
CA GLY A 381 -17.18 9.36 10.55
C GLY A 381 -18.45 9.29 11.42
N LYS A 382 -18.31 8.94 12.70
CA LYS A 382 -19.43 8.69 13.63
C LYS A 382 -20.45 9.85 13.68
N GLU A 383 -19.98 11.09 13.63
CA GLU A 383 -20.86 12.27 13.68
C GLU A 383 -21.67 12.44 12.39
N VAL A 384 -21.03 12.26 11.23
CA VAL A 384 -21.69 12.28 9.93
C VAL A 384 -22.73 11.17 9.85
N LEU A 385 -22.36 9.95 10.28
CA LEU A 385 -23.26 8.80 10.28
C LEU A 385 -24.50 9.05 11.17
N ARG A 386 -24.32 9.62 12.36
CA ARG A 386 -25.44 9.95 13.24
C ARG A 386 -26.42 10.96 12.60
N LYS A 387 -25.90 12.02 11.98
CA LYS A 387 -26.72 12.99 11.26
C LYS A 387 -27.41 12.36 10.04
N ALA A 388 -26.69 11.54 9.30
CA ALA A 388 -27.18 10.85 8.12
C ALA A 388 -28.30 9.85 8.47
N SER A 389 -28.20 9.11 9.57
CA SER A 389 -29.23 8.17 10.01
C SER A 389 -30.59 8.86 10.24
N VAL A 390 -30.60 10.02 10.89
CA VAL A 390 -31.82 10.81 11.10
C VAL A 390 -32.40 11.30 9.78
N LEU A 391 -31.56 11.77 8.86
CA LEU A 391 -32.01 12.22 7.53
C LEU A 391 -32.54 11.05 6.69
N ALA A 392 -31.94 9.88 6.80
CA ALA A 392 -32.30 8.70 6.04
C ALA A 392 -33.71 8.19 6.36
N GLU A 393 -34.24 8.42 7.57
CA GLU A 393 -35.59 8.03 7.95
C GLU A 393 -36.65 8.71 7.06
N ASN A 394 -36.38 9.92 6.61
CA ASN A 394 -37.29 10.70 5.77
C ASN A 394 -37.11 10.48 4.26
N ILE A 395 -36.13 9.66 3.84
CA ILE A 395 -35.91 9.35 2.44
C ILE A 395 -36.73 8.12 2.05
N ARG A 396 -37.61 8.27 1.06
CA ARG A 396 -38.36 7.14 0.52
C ARG A 396 -37.41 6.13 -0.15
N CYS A 397 -37.54 4.89 0.24
CA CYS A 397 -36.81 3.79 -0.36
C CYS A 397 -37.30 3.54 -1.80
N VAL A 398 -36.38 3.27 -2.70
CA VAL A 398 -36.71 2.83 -4.09
C VAL A 398 -37.16 1.38 -4.01
N THR A 399 -38.37 1.08 -4.49
CA THR A 399 -38.82 -0.30 -4.58
C THR A 399 -38.12 -1.00 -5.76
N LEU A 400 -37.32 -2.03 -5.43
CA LEU A 400 -36.68 -2.87 -6.43
C LEU A 400 -37.59 -4.05 -6.78
N GLU A 401 -37.87 -4.27 -8.06
CA GLU A 401 -38.69 -5.38 -8.56
C GLU A 401 -37.87 -6.50 -9.18
#